data_78e977e21efce4321c1673a6d6de5ed2
#
_entry.id   78e977e21efce4321c1673a6d6de5ed2
#
_cell.length_a   1.000
_cell.length_b   1.000
_cell.length_c   1.000
_cell.angle_alpha   90.00
_cell.angle_beta   90.00
_cell.angle_gamma   90.00
#
_symmetry.space_group_name_H-M   'P 1'
#
loop_
_entity.id
_entity.type
_entity.pdbx_description
1 polymer ?
#
loop_
_entity_poly.entity_id
_entity_poly.type
_entity_poly.pdbx_seq_one_letter_code
_entity_poly.pdbx_strand_id
1 'polypeptide(L)'
;MVREINILDAKDIQEICKDELGSNVDIKTVKTQIEKLSIDYEHHIIAVYEDKKTSKVVGFVHAEMYESLYSDIGLNILGLAVNSNFQGKGIGKKLMVFVEEYALNNNINFIRLNSASHRSEAHKFYENIGYTCNKTQKRFIKIFR
;
A
#
# COMPACT_ATOMS: atom_id res chain seq x y z
N MET A 1 7.35 11.45 -7.82
CA MET A 1 6.00 11.94 -8.14
C MET A 1 4.98 10.84 -7.93
N VAL A 2 3.96 11.12 -7.15
CA VAL A 2 2.88 10.16 -6.90
C VAL A 2 1.86 10.23 -8.04
N ARG A 3 1.45 9.08 -8.55
CA ARG A 3 0.41 8.95 -9.57
C ARG A 3 -0.32 7.62 -9.43
N GLU A 4 -1.43 7.48 -10.10
CA GLU A 4 -2.14 6.21 -10.15
C GLU A 4 -1.32 5.15 -10.89
N ILE A 5 -1.52 3.89 -10.51
CA ILE A 5 -0.84 2.75 -11.13
C ILE A 5 -1.36 2.50 -12.55
N ASN A 6 -0.49 1.98 -13.41
CA ASN A 6 -0.90 1.45 -14.71
C ASN A 6 -0.19 0.13 -15.01
N ILE A 7 -0.61 -0.55 -16.07
CA ILE A 7 -0.11 -1.88 -16.42
C ILE A 7 1.40 -1.92 -16.71
N LEU A 8 1.97 -0.80 -17.18
CA LEU A 8 3.40 -0.71 -17.49
C LEU A 8 4.27 -0.73 -16.23
N ASP A 9 3.68 -0.55 -15.07
CA ASP A 9 4.39 -0.55 -13.79
C ASP A 9 4.65 -1.96 -13.26
N ALA A 10 4.10 -3.00 -13.89
CA ALA A 10 4.07 -4.35 -13.34
C ALA A 10 5.46 -4.91 -12.99
N LYS A 11 6.45 -4.66 -13.83
CA LYS A 11 7.82 -5.15 -13.58
C LYS A 11 8.43 -4.50 -12.34
N ASP A 12 8.31 -3.19 -12.22
CA ASP A 12 8.85 -2.46 -11.06
C ASP A 12 8.11 -2.86 -9.77
N ILE A 13 6.79 -3.03 -9.83
CA ILE A 13 6.00 -3.51 -8.69
C ILE A 13 6.43 -4.91 -8.27
N GLN A 14 6.61 -5.80 -9.23
CA GLN A 14 7.05 -7.18 -8.94
C GLN A 14 8.41 -7.18 -8.22
N GLU A 15 9.35 -6.36 -8.67
CA GLU A 15 10.67 -6.24 -8.05
C GLU A 15 10.57 -5.68 -6.61
N ILE A 16 9.74 -4.65 -6.39
CA ILE A 16 9.53 -4.07 -5.06
C ILE A 16 8.91 -5.10 -4.11
N CYS A 17 7.91 -5.83 -4.56
CA CYS A 17 7.25 -6.86 -3.74
C CYS A 17 8.24 -7.96 -3.34
N LYS A 18 9.10 -8.37 -4.26
CA LYS A 18 10.13 -9.37 -4.00
C LYS A 18 11.17 -8.88 -2.99
N ASP A 19 11.71 -7.69 -3.23
CA ASP A 19 12.84 -7.17 -2.46
C ASP A 19 12.41 -6.62 -1.09
N GLU A 20 11.25 -5.99 -1.00
CA GLU A 20 10.82 -5.28 0.22
C GLU A 20 9.75 -6.01 1.02
N LEU A 21 8.93 -6.85 0.39
CA LEU A 21 7.84 -7.57 1.07
C LEU A 21 8.07 -9.07 1.14
N GLY A 22 9.16 -9.58 0.56
CA GLY A 22 9.45 -11.00 0.54
C GLY A 22 8.44 -11.84 -0.25
N SER A 23 7.71 -11.21 -1.17
CA SER A 23 6.69 -11.86 -1.98
C SER A 23 7.24 -12.23 -3.36
N ASN A 24 7.35 -13.53 -3.63
CA ASN A 24 7.86 -14.02 -4.90
C ASN A 24 6.74 -14.25 -5.92
N VAL A 25 5.99 -13.20 -6.19
CA VAL A 25 4.92 -13.21 -7.19
C VAL A 25 5.51 -13.05 -8.60
N ASP A 26 4.93 -13.74 -9.60
CA ASP A 26 5.39 -13.57 -10.98
C ASP A 26 4.77 -12.32 -11.62
N ILE A 27 5.42 -11.85 -12.69
CA ILE A 27 5.00 -10.62 -13.37
C ILE A 27 3.62 -10.76 -14.01
N LYS A 28 3.26 -11.95 -14.48
CA LYS A 28 1.94 -12.21 -15.06
C LYS A 28 0.82 -12.00 -14.04
N THR A 29 1.03 -12.50 -12.81
CA THR A 29 0.08 -12.29 -11.72
C THR A 29 -0.06 -10.81 -11.40
N VAL A 30 1.05 -10.08 -11.32
CA VAL A 30 1.02 -8.64 -11.06
C VAL A 30 0.24 -7.90 -12.14
N LYS A 31 0.50 -8.20 -13.42
CA LYS A 31 -0.25 -7.61 -14.54
C LYS A 31 -1.74 -7.87 -14.45
N THR A 32 -2.12 -9.12 -14.22
CA THR A 32 -3.54 -9.50 -14.08
C THR A 32 -4.21 -8.74 -12.93
N GLN A 33 -3.53 -8.62 -11.80
CA GLN A 33 -4.06 -7.90 -10.65
C GLN A 33 -4.16 -6.40 -10.90
N ILE A 34 -3.18 -5.78 -11.57
CA ILE A 34 -3.28 -4.38 -11.95
C ILE A 34 -4.50 -4.14 -12.82
N GLU A 35 -4.69 -4.95 -13.86
CA GLU A 35 -5.84 -4.82 -14.75
C GLU A 35 -7.17 -4.96 -14.00
N LYS A 36 -7.26 -5.95 -13.11
CA LYS A 36 -8.48 -6.23 -12.37
C LYS A 36 -8.79 -5.16 -11.33
N LEU A 37 -7.80 -4.78 -10.53
CA LEU A 37 -8.03 -3.93 -9.37
C LEU A 37 -8.05 -2.44 -9.71
N SER A 38 -7.31 -2.02 -10.72
CA SER A 38 -7.27 -0.60 -11.09
C SER A 38 -8.57 -0.08 -11.70
N ILE A 39 -9.37 -0.94 -12.31
CA ILE A 39 -10.69 -0.55 -12.81
C ILE A 39 -11.76 -0.55 -11.72
N ASP A 40 -11.51 -1.20 -10.60
CA ASP A 40 -12.40 -1.25 -9.46
C ASP A 40 -12.04 -0.13 -8.46
N TYR A 41 -12.06 1.09 -8.94
CA TYR A 41 -11.65 2.27 -8.19
C TYR A 41 -12.59 2.63 -7.04
N GLU A 42 -13.76 2.02 -6.97
CA GLU A 42 -14.66 2.17 -5.82
C GLU A 42 -14.17 1.37 -4.60
N HIS A 43 -13.42 0.30 -4.83
CA HIS A 43 -12.95 -0.58 -3.75
C HIS A 43 -11.44 -0.53 -3.55
N HIS A 44 -10.68 -0.15 -4.57
CA HIS A 44 -9.22 -0.17 -4.52
C HIS A 44 -8.61 1.17 -4.92
N ILE A 45 -7.69 1.64 -4.12
CA ILE A 45 -6.90 2.84 -4.38
C ILE A 45 -5.44 2.41 -4.46
N ILE A 46 -4.83 2.55 -5.62
CA ILE A 46 -3.46 2.11 -5.84
C ILE A 46 -2.67 3.26 -6.45
N ALA A 47 -1.63 3.68 -5.76
CA ALA A 47 -0.75 4.74 -6.24
C ALA A 47 0.70 4.28 -6.22
N VAL A 48 1.47 4.83 -7.13
CA VAL A 48 2.90 4.57 -7.24
C VAL A 48 3.69 5.87 -7.14
N TYR A 49 4.94 5.76 -6.73
CA TYR A 49 5.88 6.87 -6.78
C TYR A 49 6.87 6.63 -7.91
N GLU A 50 6.88 7.51 -8.88
CA GLU A 50 7.81 7.46 -10.00
C GLU A 50 8.99 8.38 -9.74
N ASP A 51 10.19 7.84 -9.86
CA ASP A 51 11.41 8.63 -9.80
C ASP A 51 11.61 9.39 -11.11
N LYS A 52 11.70 10.71 -11.02
CA LYS A 52 11.79 11.57 -12.22
C LYS A 52 13.05 11.37 -13.04
N LYS A 53 14.16 11.00 -12.39
CA LYS A 53 15.45 10.83 -13.06
C LYS A 53 15.52 9.58 -13.92
N THR A 54 14.93 8.49 -13.44
CA THR A 54 15.01 7.18 -14.08
C THR A 54 13.71 6.74 -14.73
N SER A 55 12.61 7.43 -14.45
CA SER A 55 11.25 7.06 -14.84
C SER A 55 10.80 5.68 -14.29
N LYS A 56 11.51 5.18 -13.29
CA LYS A 56 11.15 3.93 -12.62
C LYS A 56 10.20 4.18 -11.47
N VAL A 57 9.31 3.24 -11.24
CA VAL A 57 8.49 3.19 -10.03
C VAL A 57 9.35 2.62 -8.90
N VAL A 58 9.49 3.39 -7.83
CA VAL A 58 10.34 3.05 -6.69
C VAL A 58 9.57 2.83 -5.40
N GLY A 59 8.25 3.01 -5.43
CA GLY A 59 7.38 2.75 -4.29
C GLY A 59 5.93 2.65 -4.72
N PHE A 60 5.10 2.02 -3.87
CA PHE A 60 3.67 1.96 -4.10
C PHE A 60 2.89 1.88 -2.79
N VAL A 61 1.62 2.25 -2.87
CA VAL A 61 0.65 2.02 -1.81
C VAL A 61 -0.60 1.39 -2.42
N HIS A 62 -1.16 0.41 -1.74
CA HIS A 62 -2.42 -0.22 -2.11
C HIS A 62 -3.35 -0.17 -0.91
N ALA A 63 -4.48 0.52 -1.07
CA ALA A 63 -5.53 0.59 -0.07
C ALA A 63 -6.83 0.01 -0.62
N GLU A 64 -7.65 -0.53 0.26
CA GLU A 64 -8.97 -1.04 -0.07
C GLU A 64 -10.03 -0.39 0.81
N MET A 65 -11.26 -0.29 0.32
CA MET A 65 -12.40 0.11 1.14
C MET A 65 -12.62 -0.93 2.23
N TYR A 66 -12.82 -0.45 3.46
CA TYR A 66 -12.97 -1.30 4.62
C TYR A 66 -14.28 -0.97 5.32
N GLU A 67 -15.20 -1.91 5.31
CA GLU A 67 -16.51 -1.77 5.92
C GLU A 67 -16.88 -3.04 6.68
N SER A 68 -17.62 -2.86 7.77
CA SER A 68 -18.24 -3.96 8.50
C SER A 68 -19.64 -3.53 8.94
N LEU A 69 -20.41 -4.48 9.48
CA LEU A 69 -21.76 -4.18 9.97
C LEU A 69 -21.75 -3.23 11.17
N TYR A 70 -20.62 -3.05 11.82
CA TYR A 70 -20.52 -2.30 13.06
C TYR A 70 -19.41 -1.27 13.08
N SER A 71 -18.94 -0.85 11.91
CA SER A 71 -17.94 0.23 11.80
C SER A 71 -18.35 1.29 10.79
N ASP A 72 -17.81 2.48 10.96
CA ASP A 72 -17.84 3.49 9.91
C ASP A 72 -17.01 3.02 8.72
N ILE A 73 -17.16 3.72 7.59
CA ILE A 73 -16.36 3.43 6.40
C ILE A 73 -14.91 3.88 6.61
N GLY A 74 -13.98 3.01 6.28
CA GLY A 74 -12.55 3.27 6.38
C GLY A 74 -11.78 2.76 5.16
N LEU A 75 -10.49 2.93 5.20
CA LEU A 75 -9.56 2.32 4.25
C LEU A 75 -8.62 1.38 5.03
N ASN A 76 -8.28 0.26 4.41
CA ASN A 76 -7.28 -0.67 4.90
C ASN A 76 -6.09 -0.65 3.96
N ILE A 77 -4.91 -0.38 4.49
CA ILE A 77 -3.68 -0.45 3.70
C ILE A 77 -3.28 -1.92 3.57
N LEU A 78 -3.32 -2.42 2.34
CA LEU A 78 -2.91 -3.79 2.00
C LEU A 78 -1.40 -3.89 1.81
N GLY A 79 -0.78 -2.83 1.32
CA GLY A 79 0.65 -2.79 1.11
C GLY A 79 1.17 -1.37 0.96
N LEU A 80 2.33 -1.14 1.55
CA LEU A 80 3.13 0.07 1.36
C LEU A 80 4.58 -0.38 1.32
N ALA A 81 5.27 -0.08 0.24
CA ALA A 81 6.67 -0.45 0.10
C ALA A 81 7.41 0.57 -0.73
N VAL A 82 8.66 0.83 -0.35
CA VAL A 82 9.58 1.73 -1.06
C VAL A 82 10.90 0.98 -1.23
N ASN A 83 11.43 1.02 -2.44
CA ASN A 83 12.74 0.44 -2.75
C ASN A 83 13.77 0.95 -1.75
N SER A 84 14.58 0.03 -1.20
CA SER A 84 15.54 0.34 -0.12
C SER A 84 16.52 1.44 -0.48
N ASN A 85 16.88 1.57 -1.76
CA ASN A 85 17.79 2.62 -2.22
C ASN A 85 17.14 4.02 -2.21
N PHE A 86 15.83 4.10 -2.04
CA PHE A 86 15.05 5.34 -2.04
C PHE A 86 14.38 5.62 -0.70
N GLN A 87 14.60 4.80 0.31
CA GLN A 87 14.07 5.01 1.65
C GLN A 87 14.76 6.21 2.32
N GLY A 88 14.09 6.82 3.29
CA GLY A 88 14.60 7.99 3.99
C GLY A 88 14.45 9.30 3.22
N LYS A 89 13.74 9.31 2.10
CA LYS A 89 13.52 10.49 1.25
C LYS A 89 12.08 11.02 1.30
N GLY A 90 11.26 10.49 2.20
CA GLY A 90 9.87 10.92 2.36
C GLY A 90 8.90 10.33 1.35
N ILE A 91 9.29 9.34 0.56
CA ILE A 91 8.43 8.72 -0.46
C ILE A 91 7.26 7.98 0.17
N GLY A 92 7.52 7.18 1.22
CA GLY A 92 6.45 6.48 1.94
C GLY A 92 5.42 7.44 2.51
N LYS A 93 5.86 8.55 3.08
CA LYS A 93 4.96 9.59 3.58
C LYS A 93 4.11 10.19 2.47
N LYS A 94 4.71 10.48 1.31
CA LYS A 94 3.99 11.04 0.16
C LYS A 94 2.91 10.08 -0.35
N LEU A 95 3.21 8.79 -0.37
CA LEU A 95 2.24 7.77 -0.75
C LEU A 95 1.09 7.69 0.25
N MET A 96 1.38 7.76 1.55
CA MET A 96 0.34 7.76 2.57
C MET A 96 -0.49 9.05 2.53
N VAL A 97 0.12 10.20 2.27
CA VAL A 97 -0.61 11.46 2.10
C VAL A 97 -1.61 11.37 0.94
N PHE A 98 -1.23 10.73 -0.16
CA PHE A 98 -2.16 10.51 -1.28
C PHE A 98 -3.41 9.76 -0.82
N VAL A 99 -3.25 8.71 -0.04
CA VAL A 99 -4.39 7.93 0.49
C VAL A 99 -5.19 8.75 1.50
N GLU A 100 -4.52 9.53 2.35
CA GLU A 100 -5.17 10.40 3.34
C GLU A 100 -6.00 11.48 2.68
N GLU A 101 -5.50 12.11 1.63
CA GLU A 101 -6.24 13.10 0.86
C GLU A 101 -7.48 12.47 0.19
N TYR A 102 -7.33 11.27 -0.36
CA TYR A 102 -8.46 10.53 -0.90
C TYR A 102 -9.53 10.30 0.18
N ALA A 103 -9.12 9.87 1.36
CA ALA A 103 -10.03 9.64 2.46
C ALA A 103 -10.79 10.92 2.86
N LEU A 104 -10.08 12.03 2.99
CA LEU A 104 -10.69 13.31 3.35
C LEU A 104 -11.67 13.80 2.29
N ASN A 105 -11.32 13.65 1.01
CA ASN A 105 -12.16 14.10 -0.10
C ASN A 105 -13.40 13.22 -0.32
N ASN A 106 -13.42 12.01 0.21
CA ASN A 106 -14.52 11.07 0.02
C ASN A 106 -15.27 10.72 1.31
N ASN A 107 -15.12 11.53 2.36
CA ASN A 107 -15.79 11.34 3.65
C ASN A 107 -15.53 9.97 4.29
N ILE A 108 -14.31 9.49 4.15
CA ILE A 108 -13.85 8.25 4.76
C ILE A 108 -13.31 8.58 6.15
N ASN A 109 -13.72 7.83 7.17
CA ASN A 109 -13.55 8.21 8.56
C ASN A 109 -12.20 7.84 9.16
N PHE A 110 -11.56 6.78 8.64
CA PHE A 110 -10.30 6.33 9.20
C PHE A 110 -9.49 5.54 8.18
N ILE A 111 -8.21 5.39 8.46
CA ILE A 111 -7.30 4.51 7.74
C ILE A 111 -6.68 3.57 8.77
N ARG A 112 -6.71 2.29 8.48
CA ARG A 112 -6.10 1.27 9.32
C ARG A 112 -5.14 0.41 8.52
N LEU A 113 -4.22 -0.24 9.21
CA LEU A 113 -3.32 -1.21 8.62
C LEU A 113 -2.87 -2.21 9.69
N ASN A 114 -2.39 -3.34 9.24
CA ASN A 114 -1.67 -4.29 10.08
C ASN A 114 -0.21 -4.30 9.64
N SER A 115 0.69 -4.33 10.61
CA SER A 115 2.11 -4.50 10.38
C SER A 115 2.62 -5.63 11.26
N ALA A 116 3.47 -6.50 10.71
CA ALA A 116 4.01 -7.61 11.47
C ALA A 116 4.73 -7.12 12.73
N SER A 117 4.56 -7.83 13.85
CA SER A 117 5.05 -7.38 15.16
C SER A 117 6.57 -7.18 15.22
N HIS A 118 7.34 -7.86 14.37
CA HIS A 118 8.79 -7.74 14.33
C HIS A 118 9.30 -6.56 13.48
N ARG A 119 8.44 -5.88 12.72
CA ARG A 119 8.84 -4.79 11.83
C ARG A 119 8.89 -3.44 12.55
N SER A 120 9.84 -3.31 13.49
CA SER A 120 9.94 -2.13 14.36
C SER A 120 10.18 -0.81 13.60
N GLU A 121 10.92 -0.85 12.49
CA GLU A 121 11.16 0.35 11.68
C GLU A 121 9.88 0.84 10.99
N ALA A 122 9.05 -0.07 10.51
CA ALA A 122 7.75 0.27 9.94
C ALA A 122 6.85 0.89 11.01
N HIS A 123 6.85 0.35 12.23
CA HIS A 123 6.06 0.89 13.34
C HIS A 123 6.46 2.33 13.65
N LYS A 124 7.75 2.63 13.71
CA LYS A 124 8.23 4.00 13.91
C LYS A 124 7.78 4.93 12.79
N PHE A 125 7.85 4.45 11.55
CA PHE A 125 7.37 5.21 10.40
C PHE A 125 5.91 5.62 10.57
N TYR A 126 5.04 4.66 10.87
CA TYR A 126 3.61 4.95 11.03
C TYR A 126 3.33 5.88 12.19
N GLU A 127 3.99 5.68 13.32
CA GLU A 127 3.83 6.57 14.47
C GLU A 127 4.29 8.00 14.14
N ASN A 128 5.39 8.15 13.41
CA ASN A 128 5.93 9.46 13.02
C ASN A 128 5.01 10.22 12.08
N ILE A 129 4.19 9.54 11.31
CA ILE A 129 3.22 10.19 10.41
C ILE A 129 1.81 10.28 11.01
N GLY A 130 1.66 9.97 12.29
CA GLY A 130 0.43 10.23 13.04
C GLY A 130 -0.49 9.04 13.26
N TYR A 131 -0.04 7.82 12.97
CA TYR A 131 -0.82 6.60 13.22
C TYR A 131 -0.56 6.10 14.64
N THR A 132 -1.59 5.56 15.25
CA THR A 132 -1.53 5.04 16.63
C THR A 132 -1.68 3.53 16.62
N CYS A 133 -0.76 2.82 17.27
CA CYS A 133 -0.89 1.38 17.48
C CYS A 133 -1.87 1.14 18.64
N ASN A 134 -3.11 0.79 18.32
CA ASN A 134 -4.17 0.63 19.33
C ASN A 134 -4.49 -0.83 19.67
N LYS A 135 -3.94 -1.78 18.91
CA LYS A 135 -4.19 -3.22 19.13
C LYS A 135 -3.00 -4.06 18.67
N THR A 136 -2.84 -5.20 19.35
CA THR A 136 -2.00 -6.30 18.87
C THR A 136 -2.92 -7.49 18.60
N GLN A 137 -2.86 -8.04 17.40
CA GLN A 137 -3.77 -9.10 16.96
C GLN A 137 -3.00 -10.28 16.38
N LYS A 138 -3.62 -11.44 16.46
CA LYS A 138 -3.11 -12.67 15.83
C LYS A 138 -3.83 -12.90 14.52
N ARG A 139 -3.09 -13.29 13.50
CA ARG A 139 -3.63 -13.67 12.20
C ARG A 139 -3.90 -15.18 12.20
N PHE A 140 -5.10 -15.58 11.79
CA PHE A 140 -5.45 -16.97 11.55
C PHE A 140 -5.68 -17.17 10.05
N ILE A 141 -5.22 -18.28 9.52
CA ILE A 141 -5.36 -18.58 8.09
C ILE A 141 -5.68 -20.06 7.89
N LYS A 142 -6.51 -20.36 6.91
CA LYS A 142 -6.78 -21.72 6.46
C LYS A 142 -6.65 -21.74 4.94
N ILE A 143 -5.78 -22.58 4.45
CA ILE A 143 -5.44 -22.65 3.02
C ILE A 143 -6.21 -23.81 2.39
N PHE A 144 -6.91 -23.54 1.29
CA PHE A 144 -7.73 -24.53 0.61
C PHE A 144 -7.09 -25.08 -0.67
N ARG A 145 -6.05 -24.43 -1.17
CA ARG A 145 -5.37 -24.84 -2.39
C ARG A 145 -3.88 -24.63 -2.31
#